data_053e93ebc86a6c5cd1249869c12ad551
#
_entry.id   053e93ebc86a6c5cd1249869c12ad551
#
_cell.length_a   1.000
_cell.length_b   1.000
_cell.length_c   1.000
_cell.angle_alpha   90.00
_cell.angle_beta   90.00
_cell.angle_gamma   90.00
#
_symmetry.space_group_name_H-M   'P 1'
#
loop_
_entity.id
_entity.type
_entity.pdbx_description
1 polymer ?
#
loop_
_entity_poly.entity_id
_entity_poly.type
_entity_poly.pdbx_seq_one_letter_code
_entity_poly.pdbx_strand_id
1 'polypeptide(L)'
;YFDERVALSLTGPTNIGNMYTGSVYSSLCSLLEFVGNEKLQGKRVGMFSYGSGLAASLFSFTVEGDLTNIISKLNLSEKLDARIGVSPTEYEAALKLREDLHLQKDISPKGSIEHLTSGTYYLTKIDDKWRREYSIKE
;
A
#
# COMPACT_ATOMS: atom_id res chain seq x y z
N TYR A 1 8.11 -15.60 -20.74
CA TYR A 1 6.71 -15.75 -20.26
C TYR A 1 6.51 -15.12 -18.89
N PHE A 2 7.32 -15.49 -17.87
CA PHE A 2 7.21 -14.92 -16.52
C PHE A 2 7.52 -13.42 -16.53
N ASP A 3 8.65 -13.05 -17.10
CA ASP A 3 9.09 -11.63 -17.17
C ASP A 3 8.10 -10.74 -17.90
N GLU A 4 7.49 -11.26 -18.94
CA GLU A 4 6.51 -10.55 -19.74
C GLU A 4 5.14 -10.42 -19.05
N ARG A 5 4.71 -11.46 -18.32
CA ARG A 5 3.33 -11.59 -17.86
C ARG A 5 3.11 -11.36 -16.37
N VAL A 6 4.15 -11.54 -15.57
CA VAL A 6 4.03 -11.56 -14.11
C VAL A 6 4.99 -10.59 -13.43
N ALA A 7 6.26 -10.54 -13.86
CA ALA A 7 7.32 -9.84 -13.13
C ALA A 7 6.96 -8.41 -12.74
N LEU A 8 6.41 -7.62 -13.67
CA LEU A 8 6.04 -6.22 -13.41
C LEU A 8 4.92 -6.07 -12.37
N SER A 9 4.04 -7.05 -12.23
CA SER A 9 3.01 -7.05 -11.19
C SER A 9 3.55 -7.27 -9.78
N LEU A 10 4.77 -7.78 -9.66
CA LEU A 10 5.42 -8.06 -8.38
C LEU A 10 6.24 -6.89 -7.82
N THR A 11 6.41 -5.82 -8.57
CA THR A 11 7.25 -4.68 -8.15
C THR A 11 6.80 -4.09 -6.81
N GLY A 12 5.52 -3.79 -6.64
CA GLY A 12 4.98 -3.29 -5.38
C GLY A 12 5.15 -4.29 -4.24
N PRO A 13 4.62 -5.53 -4.35
CA PRO A 13 4.77 -6.54 -3.29
C PRO A 13 6.22 -6.83 -2.89
N THR A 14 7.15 -6.86 -3.84
CA THR A 14 8.58 -7.07 -3.57
C THR A 14 9.18 -5.94 -2.74
N ASN A 15 8.77 -4.70 -3.01
CA ASN A 15 9.30 -3.52 -2.34
C ASN A 15 8.58 -3.14 -1.04
N ILE A 16 7.32 -3.53 -0.88
CA ILE A 16 6.48 -3.15 0.28
C ILE A 16 6.37 -4.31 1.27
N GLY A 17 6.42 -5.54 0.79
CA GLY A 17 6.24 -6.75 1.58
C GLY A 17 4.80 -7.25 1.61
N ASN A 18 4.52 -8.19 2.50
CA ASN A 18 3.24 -8.88 2.59
C ASN A 18 2.13 -7.96 3.15
N MET A 19 1.04 -7.87 2.43
CA MET A 19 -0.20 -7.20 2.85
C MET A 19 -1.37 -8.19 2.93
N TYR A 20 -1.09 -9.46 3.16
CA TYR A 20 -2.07 -10.55 3.18
C TYR A 20 -2.90 -10.56 1.89
N THR A 21 -4.21 -10.71 1.97
CA THR A 21 -5.10 -10.69 0.79
C THR A 21 -5.11 -9.35 0.04
N GLY A 22 -4.69 -8.26 0.67
CA GLY A 22 -4.47 -6.97 0.02
C GLY A 22 -3.35 -6.98 -1.01
N SER A 23 -2.41 -7.95 -0.94
CA SER A 23 -1.28 -8.06 -1.87
C SER A 23 -1.73 -8.25 -3.32
N VAL A 24 -2.88 -8.87 -3.58
CA VAL A 24 -3.42 -9.01 -4.93
C VAL A 24 -3.74 -7.64 -5.57
N TYR A 25 -4.22 -6.70 -4.78
CA TYR A 25 -4.49 -5.33 -5.26
C TYR A 25 -3.20 -4.51 -5.40
N SER A 26 -2.21 -4.74 -4.55
CA SER A 26 -0.87 -4.15 -4.72
C SER A 26 -0.22 -4.63 -6.01
N SER A 27 -0.36 -5.92 -6.33
CA SER A 27 0.08 -6.48 -7.60
C SER A 27 -0.67 -5.87 -8.79
N LEU A 28 -1.97 -5.63 -8.65
CA LEU A 28 -2.75 -4.93 -9.68
C LEU A 28 -2.25 -3.50 -9.86
N CYS A 29 -2.05 -2.73 -8.80
CA CYS A 29 -1.49 -1.37 -8.89
C CYS A 29 -0.14 -1.36 -9.61
N SER A 30 0.74 -2.30 -9.28
CA SER A 30 2.03 -2.46 -9.96
C SER A 30 1.86 -2.78 -11.44
N LEU A 31 0.96 -3.70 -11.78
CA LEU A 31 0.67 -4.05 -13.18
C LEU A 31 0.21 -2.81 -13.96
N LEU A 32 -0.73 -2.04 -13.42
CA LEU A 32 -1.27 -0.85 -14.07
C LEU A 32 -0.17 0.18 -14.36
N GLU A 33 0.67 0.46 -13.40
CA GLU A 33 1.70 1.50 -13.52
C GLU A 33 2.89 1.05 -14.39
N PHE A 34 3.43 -0.15 -14.14
CA PHE A 34 4.66 -0.59 -14.81
C PHE A 34 4.44 -1.19 -16.21
N VAL A 35 3.25 -1.65 -16.52
CA VAL A 35 2.88 -2.05 -17.91
C VAL A 35 2.33 -0.86 -18.69
N GLY A 36 1.52 -0.03 -18.05
CA GLY A 36 0.97 1.20 -18.61
C GLY A 36 -0.32 1.03 -19.40
N ASN A 37 -1.00 2.16 -19.58
CA ASN A 37 -2.33 2.22 -20.21
C ASN A 37 -2.38 1.54 -21.58
N GLU A 38 -1.50 1.91 -22.50
CA GLU A 38 -1.56 1.45 -23.89
C GLU A 38 -1.42 -0.06 -24.04
N LYS A 39 -0.48 -0.67 -23.31
CA LYS A 39 -0.21 -2.11 -23.40
C LYS A 39 -1.28 -2.96 -22.74
N LEU A 40 -2.04 -2.39 -21.80
CA LEU A 40 -3.10 -3.10 -21.07
C LEU A 40 -4.44 -3.06 -21.79
N GLN A 41 -4.68 -2.12 -22.73
CA GLN A 41 -5.95 -2.03 -23.42
C GLN A 41 -6.36 -3.35 -24.08
N GLY A 42 -7.58 -3.80 -23.84
CA GLY A 42 -8.13 -5.05 -24.35
C GLY A 42 -7.50 -6.32 -23.76
N LYS A 43 -6.55 -6.20 -22.83
CA LYS A 43 -5.93 -7.38 -22.21
C LYS A 43 -6.79 -7.94 -21.08
N ARG A 44 -6.75 -9.25 -20.95
CA ARG A 44 -7.35 -9.95 -19.81
C ARG A 44 -6.33 -10.08 -18.69
N VAL A 45 -6.70 -9.58 -17.52
CA VAL A 45 -5.92 -9.68 -16.28
C VAL A 45 -6.51 -10.78 -15.41
N GLY A 46 -5.72 -11.79 -15.10
CA GLY A 46 -6.07 -12.84 -14.14
C GLY A 46 -5.60 -12.46 -12.74
N MET A 47 -6.45 -12.65 -11.75
CA MET A 47 -6.15 -12.37 -10.35
C MET A 47 -6.47 -13.58 -9.49
N PHE A 48 -5.53 -13.95 -8.64
CA PHE A 48 -5.69 -15.01 -7.66
C PHE A 48 -5.36 -14.47 -6.27
N SER A 49 -6.26 -14.68 -5.33
CA SER A 49 -6.05 -14.33 -3.93
C SER A 49 -6.37 -15.52 -3.05
N TYR A 50 -5.54 -15.75 -2.05
CA TYR A 50 -5.72 -16.80 -1.06
C TYR A 50 -5.56 -16.22 0.35
N GLY A 51 -6.51 -16.56 1.22
CA GLY A 51 -6.45 -16.27 2.65
C GLY A 51 -6.31 -17.57 3.45
N SER A 52 -5.39 -17.64 4.40
CA SER A 52 -5.11 -18.83 5.20
C SER A 52 -6.29 -19.32 6.07
N GLY A 53 -7.38 -18.57 6.16
CA GLY A 53 -8.66 -18.98 6.72
C GLY A 53 -9.54 -19.83 5.78
N LEU A 54 -8.95 -20.51 4.79
CA LEU A 54 -9.55 -21.40 3.81
C LEU A 54 -10.44 -20.73 2.76
N ALA A 55 -10.14 -19.49 2.41
CA ALA A 55 -10.81 -18.79 1.31
C ALA A 55 -9.82 -18.47 0.19
N ALA A 56 -10.17 -18.82 -1.04
CA ALA A 56 -9.44 -18.44 -2.23
C ALA A 56 -10.39 -17.94 -3.32
N SER A 57 -9.95 -16.99 -4.09
CA SER A 57 -10.68 -16.47 -5.24
C SER A 57 -9.79 -16.40 -6.46
N LEU A 58 -10.26 -16.92 -7.58
CA LEU A 58 -9.67 -16.75 -8.89
C LEU A 58 -10.68 -16.04 -9.78
N PHE A 59 -10.31 -14.90 -10.33
CA PHE A 59 -11.17 -14.15 -11.24
C PHE A 59 -10.35 -13.44 -12.30
N SER A 60 -11.01 -12.95 -13.32
CA SER A 60 -10.36 -12.14 -14.36
C SER A 60 -11.29 -11.04 -14.85
N PHE A 61 -10.69 -9.99 -15.39
CA PHE A 61 -11.41 -8.91 -16.07
C PHE A 61 -10.64 -8.47 -17.31
N THR A 62 -11.32 -7.81 -18.22
CA THR A 62 -10.70 -7.20 -19.39
C THR A 62 -10.56 -5.70 -19.15
N VAL A 63 -9.44 -5.14 -19.53
CA VAL A 63 -9.19 -3.69 -19.45
C VAL A 63 -9.85 -3.02 -20.65
N GLU A 64 -10.85 -2.18 -20.43
CA GLU A 64 -11.64 -1.52 -21.50
C GLU A 64 -11.59 0.01 -21.42
N GLY A 65 -11.22 0.58 -20.29
CA GLY A 65 -11.23 2.02 -20.07
C GLY A 65 -9.84 2.64 -20.03
N ASP A 66 -9.79 3.95 -20.18
CA ASP A 66 -8.55 4.71 -19.99
C ASP A 66 -8.08 4.66 -18.52
N LEU A 67 -6.85 4.21 -18.33
CA LEU A 67 -6.21 4.05 -17.00
C LEU A 67 -5.35 5.24 -16.59
N THR A 68 -5.18 6.23 -17.45
CA THR A 68 -4.23 7.34 -17.26
C THR A 68 -4.47 8.06 -15.93
N ASN A 69 -5.72 8.36 -15.58
CA ASN A 69 -6.04 9.02 -14.32
C ASN A 69 -5.76 8.14 -13.10
N ILE A 70 -5.98 6.83 -13.19
CA ILE A 70 -5.68 5.90 -12.11
C ILE A 70 -4.16 5.81 -11.92
N ILE A 71 -3.42 5.60 -12.99
CA ILE A 71 -1.95 5.50 -12.99
C ILE A 71 -1.31 6.76 -12.42
N SER A 72 -1.76 7.94 -12.84
CA SER A 72 -1.22 9.22 -12.34
C SER A 72 -1.44 9.43 -10.83
N LYS A 73 -2.52 8.89 -10.28
CA LYS A 73 -2.81 8.93 -8.84
C LYS A 73 -2.07 7.85 -8.04
N LEU A 74 -1.82 6.71 -8.65
CA LEU A 74 -1.01 5.66 -8.03
C LEU A 74 0.40 6.15 -7.76
N ASN A 75 1.06 6.65 -8.79
CA ASN A 75 2.42 7.19 -8.73
C ASN A 75 3.34 6.35 -7.83
N LEU A 76 3.30 5.03 -8.04
CA LEU A 76 3.92 4.05 -7.15
C LEU A 76 5.44 4.10 -7.23
N SER A 77 5.98 4.30 -8.43
CA SER A 77 7.43 4.40 -8.63
C SER A 77 8.02 5.55 -7.82
N GLU A 78 7.48 6.76 -7.97
CA GLU A 78 7.94 7.92 -7.23
C GLU A 78 7.79 7.75 -5.70
N LYS A 79 6.68 7.17 -5.26
CA LYS A 79 6.46 6.87 -3.83
C LYS A 79 7.44 5.85 -3.29
N LEU A 80 7.83 4.84 -4.08
CA LEU A 80 8.83 3.86 -3.69
C LEU A 80 10.23 4.49 -3.62
N ASP A 81 10.56 5.35 -4.56
CA ASP A 81 11.86 6.04 -4.62
C ASP A 81 12.00 7.09 -3.52
N ALA A 82 10.91 7.73 -3.11
CA ALA A 82 10.88 8.72 -2.04
C ALA A 82 10.99 8.12 -0.63
N ARG A 83 11.03 6.79 -0.48
CA ARG A 83 11.17 6.15 0.84
C ARG A 83 12.52 6.48 1.46
N ILE A 84 12.51 6.70 2.78
CA ILE A 84 13.68 7.01 3.56
C ILE A 84 14.22 5.72 4.20
N GLY A 85 15.50 5.43 3.97
CA GLY A 85 16.19 4.35 4.65
C GLY A 85 16.45 4.71 6.12
N VAL A 86 16.14 3.80 7.03
CA VAL A 86 16.38 3.97 8.47
C VAL A 86 17.33 2.90 8.99
N SER A 87 18.00 3.18 10.11
CA SER A 87 18.84 2.19 10.77
C SER A 87 18.00 1.09 11.44
N PRO A 88 18.59 -0.09 11.71
CA PRO A 88 17.90 -1.13 12.49
C PRO A 88 17.40 -0.63 13.85
N THR A 89 18.15 0.22 14.52
CA THR A 89 17.75 0.81 15.81
C THR A 89 16.51 1.69 15.70
N GLU A 90 16.42 2.49 14.64
CA GLU A 90 15.22 3.32 14.39
C GLU A 90 14.01 2.45 14.05
N TYR A 91 14.23 1.37 13.29
CA TYR A 91 13.17 0.40 13.01
C TYR A 91 12.65 -0.28 14.29
N GLU A 92 13.55 -0.76 15.15
CA GLU A 92 13.20 -1.36 16.43
C GLU A 92 12.48 -0.37 17.35
N ALA A 93 12.91 0.90 17.38
CA ALA A 93 12.24 1.95 18.13
C ALA A 93 10.82 2.21 17.63
N ALA A 94 10.59 2.16 16.33
CA ALA A 94 9.26 2.29 15.77
C ALA A 94 8.36 1.10 16.14
N LEU A 95 8.88 -0.13 16.13
CA LEU A 95 8.15 -1.31 16.59
C LEU A 95 7.82 -1.23 18.08
N LYS A 96 8.77 -0.78 18.90
CA LYS A 96 8.55 -0.60 20.34
C LYS A 96 7.49 0.45 20.64
N LEU A 97 7.53 1.58 19.93
CA LEU A 97 6.49 2.60 20.02
C LEU A 97 5.10 2.03 19.70
N ARG A 98 5.01 1.20 18.65
CA ARG A 98 3.78 0.51 18.28
C ARG A 98 3.29 -0.44 19.36
N GLU A 99 4.19 -1.20 19.98
CA GLU A 99 3.89 -2.10 21.09
C GLU A 99 3.38 -1.34 22.31
N ASP A 100 4.07 -0.28 22.72
CA ASP A 100 3.73 0.52 23.90
C ASP A 100 2.37 1.22 23.78
N LEU A 101 1.96 1.55 22.56
CA LEU A 101 0.68 2.21 22.29
C LEU A 101 -0.44 1.21 21.90
N HIS A 102 -0.12 -0.07 21.79
CA HIS A 102 -1.11 -1.07 21.42
C HIS A 102 -2.21 -1.19 22.48
N LEU A 103 -3.46 -1.12 22.02
CA LEU A 103 -4.66 -1.16 22.87
C LEU A 103 -4.70 -0.10 23.98
N GLN A 104 -3.90 0.96 23.91
CA GLN A 104 -4.02 2.10 24.81
C GLN A 104 -5.15 3.04 24.32
N LYS A 105 -5.80 3.68 25.27
CA LYS A 105 -6.82 4.71 25.03
C LYS A 105 -6.39 6.02 25.70
N ASP A 106 -7.05 7.10 25.34
CA ASP A 106 -6.76 8.46 25.81
C ASP A 106 -5.28 8.83 25.55
N ILE A 107 -4.84 8.58 24.32
CA ILE A 107 -3.48 8.82 23.87
C ILE A 107 -3.42 9.73 22.64
N SER A 108 -2.29 10.44 22.53
CA SER A 108 -1.85 11.06 21.27
C SER A 108 -0.65 10.31 20.73
N PRO A 109 -0.60 9.99 19.44
CA PRO A 109 0.56 9.38 18.80
C PRO A 109 1.82 10.23 18.98
N LYS A 110 2.98 9.57 19.15
CA LYS A 110 4.29 10.22 19.37
C LYS A 110 5.20 10.18 18.15
N GLY A 111 4.78 9.53 17.06
CA GLY A 111 5.54 9.46 15.81
C GLY A 111 5.68 10.82 15.16
N SER A 112 6.83 11.09 14.53
CA SER A 112 7.02 12.29 13.73
C SER A 112 6.12 12.27 12.49
N ILE A 113 5.56 13.42 12.15
CA ILE A 113 4.79 13.64 10.92
C ILE A 113 5.63 14.38 9.85
N GLU A 114 6.89 14.61 10.10
CA GLU A 114 7.77 15.41 9.25
C GLU A 114 7.89 14.85 7.83
N HIS A 115 7.99 13.53 7.73
CA HIS A 115 8.14 12.83 6.47
C HIS A 115 6.82 12.48 5.77
N LEU A 116 5.68 12.88 6.32
CA LEU A 116 4.41 12.68 5.65
C LEU A 116 4.26 13.68 4.49
N THR A 117 3.80 13.17 3.37
CA THR A 117 3.46 14.01 2.21
C THR A 117 2.25 14.89 2.54
N SER A 118 2.26 16.15 2.06
CA SER A 118 1.11 17.05 2.15
C SER A 118 -0.18 16.37 1.63
N GLY A 119 -1.28 16.62 2.29
CA GLY A 119 -2.58 15.98 2.03
C GLY A 119 -2.76 14.60 2.68
N THR A 120 -1.75 14.04 3.35
CA THR A 120 -1.86 12.75 4.04
C THR A 120 -2.62 12.89 5.36
N TYR A 121 -3.59 12.00 5.60
CA TYR A 121 -4.25 11.90 6.89
C TYR A 121 -3.35 11.21 7.91
N TYR A 122 -3.30 11.75 9.12
CA TYR A 122 -2.60 11.13 10.24
C TYR A 122 -3.43 11.18 11.51
N LEU A 123 -3.24 10.17 12.38
CA LEU A 123 -3.92 10.04 13.64
C LEU A 123 -3.38 11.08 14.64
N THR A 124 -4.25 11.87 15.24
CA THR A 124 -3.88 12.88 16.25
C THR A 124 -4.21 12.46 17.67
N LYS A 125 -5.29 11.69 17.84
CA LYS A 125 -5.75 11.23 19.15
C LYS A 125 -6.56 9.95 19.07
N ILE A 126 -6.52 9.16 20.13
CA ILE A 126 -7.52 8.13 20.47
C ILE A 126 -8.07 8.52 21.84
N ASP A 127 -9.38 8.75 21.93
CA ASP A 127 -10.00 9.16 23.20
C ASP A 127 -10.26 7.99 24.17
N ASP A 128 -10.88 8.29 25.30
CA ASP A 128 -11.26 7.32 26.33
C ASP A 128 -12.31 6.30 25.88
N LYS A 129 -13.00 6.57 24.77
CA LYS A 129 -14.00 5.71 24.13
C LYS A 129 -13.49 5.02 22.85
N TRP A 130 -12.19 5.01 22.62
CA TRP A 130 -11.54 4.44 21.43
C TRP A 130 -11.89 5.12 20.10
N ARG A 131 -12.44 6.32 20.13
CA ARG A 131 -12.68 7.10 18.90
C ARG A 131 -11.38 7.73 18.45
N ARG A 132 -11.14 7.68 17.15
CA ARG A 132 -9.93 8.21 16.51
C ARG A 132 -10.21 9.57 15.90
N GLU A 133 -9.32 10.51 16.15
CA GLU A 133 -9.30 11.82 15.53
C GLU A 133 -8.15 11.90 14.55
N TYR A 134 -8.38 12.54 13.41
CA TYR A 134 -7.39 12.66 12.33
C TYR A 134 -7.24 14.11 11.90
N SER A 135 -6.03 14.47 11.46
CA SER A 135 -5.74 15.73 10.76
C SER A 135 -5.10 15.44 9.40
N ILE A 136 -5.04 16.46 8.57
CA ILE A 136 -4.38 16.40 7.27
C ILE A 136 -3.05 17.14 7.41
N LYS A 137 -1.97 16.54 6.88
CA LYS A 137 -0.67 17.21 6.79
C LYS A 137 -0.76 18.36 5.79
N GLU A 138 -0.44 19.56 6.23
CA GLU A 138 -0.28 20.75 5.37
C GLU A 138 0.99 20.71 4.52
#